data_a8244bbb6a423195942d00821ea5efb8
#
_entry.id   a8244bbb6a423195942d00821ea5efb8
#
_cell.length_a   1.000
_cell.length_b   1.000
_cell.length_c   1.000
_cell.angle_alpha   90.00
_cell.angle_beta   90.00
_cell.angle_gamma   90.00
#
_symmetry.space_group_name_H-M   'P 1'
#
loop_
_entity.id
_entity.type
_entity.pdbx_description
1 polymer ?
#
loop_
_entity_poly.entity_id
_entity_poly.type
_entity_poly.pdbx_seq_one_letter_code
_entity_poly.pdbx_strand_id
1 'polypeptide(L)'
;MQARSRLAADIRGAGAVAAVQLQSAGRKSSHKVPWLGEGQNSPVALDEGGWIPMAPSPKPFGNLTVPAEMTVGEIDEFVDDFAHAASNAHEAGYDVVEIHAAHGYLLHQFLSPLSNHRLDDYGGSLENRMRLPLRVSQAVRDNFPQHKPVFVRITATDWIDGGITLDEARDFARGLAGTGIDLLDVTSGALAADAQPPKRQALNVEFAQTLRAESGIPAAPVGQLSDPELVGTVLERSNVDAVIVGRALLRDPYFALRLLGDHSKAYWPRQYHRAL
;
A
#
# COMPACT_ATOMS: atom_id res chain seq x y z
N MET A 1 -17.51 -13.12 2.13
CA MET A 1 -16.59 -14.27 2.21
C MET A 1 -16.51 -15.04 0.89
N GLN A 2 -17.56 -15.71 0.38
CA GLN A 2 -17.52 -16.59 -0.81
C GLN A 2 -16.83 -16.03 -2.06
N ALA A 3 -17.11 -14.78 -2.47
CA ALA A 3 -16.51 -14.19 -3.66
C ALA A 3 -14.97 -14.01 -3.51
N ARG A 4 -14.50 -13.64 -2.32
CA ARG A 4 -13.08 -13.47 -2.02
C ARG A 4 -12.35 -14.80 -1.98
N SER A 5 -12.97 -15.85 -1.38
CA SER A 5 -12.42 -17.20 -1.36
C SER A 5 -12.30 -17.79 -2.77
N ARG A 6 -13.28 -17.53 -3.65
CA ARG A 6 -13.22 -17.93 -5.05
C ARG A 6 -12.06 -17.27 -5.77
N LEU A 7 -11.89 -15.94 -5.60
CA LEU A 7 -10.79 -15.21 -6.23
C LEU A 7 -9.41 -15.74 -5.78
N ALA A 8 -9.23 -15.97 -4.47
CA ALA A 8 -7.99 -16.55 -3.95
C ALA A 8 -7.73 -17.94 -4.53
N ALA A 9 -8.78 -18.78 -4.62
CA ALA A 9 -8.68 -20.13 -5.20
C ALA A 9 -8.33 -20.08 -6.70
N ASP A 10 -8.94 -19.17 -7.47
CA ASP A 10 -8.66 -18.99 -8.91
C ASP A 10 -7.20 -18.57 -9.15
N ILE A 11 -6.68 -17.61 -8.35
CA ILE A 11 -5.27 -17.16 -8.43
C ILE A 11 -4.32 -18.33 -8.13
N ARG A 12 -4.56 -19.06 -7.04
CA ARG A 12 -3.73 -20.21 -6.65
C ARG A 12 -3.83 -21.36 -7.65
N GLY A 13 -5.03 -21.58 -8.21
CA GLY A 13 -5.27 -22.59 -9.25
C GLY A 13 -4.50 -22.26 -10.55
N ALA A 14 -4.21 -21.00 -10.81
CA ALA A 14 -3.34 -20.56 -11.89
C ALA A 14 -1.83 -20.65 -11.58
N GLY A 15 -1.44 -21.12 -10.38
CA GLY A 15 -0.05 -21.29 -9.97
C GLY A 15 0.59 -20.05 -9.37
N ALA A 16 -0.18 -19.00 -9.07
CA ALA A 16 0.32 -17.78 -8.43
C ALA A 16 -0.01 -17.76 -6.92
N VAL A 17 0.73 -16.94 -6.16
CA VAL A 17 0.46 -16.65 -4.75
C VAL A 17 -0.66 -15.62 -4.66
N ALA A 18 -1.70 -15.90 -3.88
CA ALA A 18 -2.83 -14.99 -3.69
C ALA A 18 -2.54 -14.01 -2.54
N ALA A 19 -2.42 -12.72 -2.86
CA ALA A 19 -2.25 -11.65 -1.88
C ALA A 19 -3.48 -10.74 -1.83
N VAL A 20 -3.78 -10.17 -0.66
CA VAL A 20 -4.83 -9.17 -0.48
C VAL A 20 -4.31 -7.97 0.30
N GLN A 21 -4.67 -6.76 -0.17
CA GLN A 21 -4.34 -5.53 0.52
C GLN A 21 -5.49 -5.10 1.44
N LEU A 22 -5.17 -4.86 2.71
CA LEU A 22 -6.08 -4.34 3.73
C LEU A 22 -5.91 -2.82 3.82
N GLN A 23 -7.01 -2.07 3.67
CA GLN A 23 -6.93 -0.61 3.64
C GLN A 23 -8.20 0.07 4.15
N SER A 24 -8.05 1.33 4.54
CA SER A 24 -9.12 2.31 4.69
C SER A 24 -8.72 3.60 4.00
N ALA A 25 -9.59 4.14 3.16
CA ALA A 25 -9.28 5.33 2.38
C ALA A 25 -9.26 6.63 3.22
N GLY A 26 -9.83 6.59 4.45
CA GLY A 26 -9.88 7.76 5.31
C GLY A 26 -10.55 8.94 4.60
N ARG A 27 -9.96 10.14 4.68
CA ARG A 27 -10.47 11.38 4.05
C ARG A 27 -10.59 11.32 2.52
N LYS A 28 -10.09 10.27 1.88
CA LYS A 28 -10.25 10.02 0.44
C LYS A 28 -11.41 9.09 0.10
N SER A 29 -12.20 8.66 1.08
CA SER A 29 -13.39 7.85 0.83
C SER A 29 -14.58 8.70 0.39
N SER A 30 -15.68 8.04 0.02
CA SER A 30 -16.95 8.69 -0.37
C SER A 30 -16.82 9.69 -1.52
N HIS A 31 -16.04 9.36 -2.55
CA HIS A 31 -15.90 10.15 -3.76
C HIS A 31 -16.47 9.43 -4.99
N LYS A 32 -16.85 10.20 -6.01
CA LYS A 32 -17.35 9.68 -7.29
C LYS A 32 -16.25 8.88 -8.01
N VAL A 33 -16.65 7.95 -8.88
CA VAL A 33 -15.69 7.15 -9.67
C VAL A 33 -14.85 8.05 -10.57
N PRO A 34 -13.50 7.83 -10.62
CA PRO A 34 -12.59 8.81 -11.25
C PRO A 34 -12.72 8.95 -12.75
N TRP A 35 -13.34 8.00 -13.44
CA TRP A 35 -13.52 8.02 -14.91
C TRP A 35 -14.89 8.52 -15.38
N LEU A 36 -15.78 8.95 -14.47
CA LEU A 36 -17.07 9.53 -14.79
C LEU A 36 -17.09 11.01 -14.47
N GLY A 37 -17.09 11.86 -15.51
CA GLY A 37 -17.27 13.30 -15.41
C GLY A 37 -16.25 14.00 -14.50
N GLU A 38 -16.73 14.79 -13.54
CA GLU A 38 -15.91 15.55 -12.59
C GLU A 38 -15.24 14.69 -11.49
N GLY A 39 -15.21 13.38 -11.66
CA GLY A 39 -15.14 12.31 -10.66
C GLY A 39 -14.00 12.28 -9.66
N GLN A 40 -12.76 12.61 -10.04
CA GLN A 40 -11.61 12.31 -9.17
C GLN A 40 -11.56 13.07 -7.83
N ASN A 41 -12.24 14.23 -7.75
CA ASN A 41 -12.23 15.08 -6.55
C ASN A 41 -13.63 15.57 -6.17
N SER A 42 -14.67 14.87 -6.62
CA SER A 42 -16.05 15.22 -6.31
C SER A 42 -16.58 14.27 -5.24
N PRO A 43 -17.08 14.77 -4.09
CA PRO A 43 -17.71 13.94 -3.08
C PRO A 43 -19.00 13.31 -3.60
N VAL A 44 -19.38 12.16 -3.05
CA VAL A 44 -20.74 11.62 -3.20
C VAL A 44 -21.63 12.29 -2.15
N ALA A 45 -22.78 12.85 -2.57
CA ALA A 45 -23.70 13.47 -1.65
C ALA A 45 -24.34 12.42 -0.71
N LEU A 46 -24.72 12.83 0.51
CA LEU A 46 -25.27 11.90 1.51
C LEU A 46 -26.56 11.23 1.03
N ASP A 47 -27.40 11.97 0.28
CA ASP A 47 -28.63 11.45 -0.32
C ASP A 47 -28.39 10.56 -1.56
N GLU A 48 -27.17 10.56 -2.12
CA GLU A 48 -26.70 9.67 -3.18
C GLU A 48 -25.98 8.42 -2.62
N GLY A 49 -26.00 8.19 -1.31
CA GLY A 49 -25.33 7.06 -0.65
C GLY A 49 -23.89 7.37 -0.22
N GLY A 50 -23.49 8.62 -0.23
CA GLY A 50 -22.23 9.06 0.37
C GLY A 50 -22.26 9.00 1.90
N TRP A 51 -21.08 9.14 2.52
CA TRP A 51 -20.92 9.18 3.97
C TRP A 51 -19.87 10.21 4.38
N ILE A 52 -19.86 10.59 5.67
CA ILE A 52 -18.81 11.42 6.25
C ILE A 52 -17.59 10.52 6.49
N PRO A 53 -16.44 10.75 5.85
CA PRO A 53 -15.22 10.00 6.08
C PRO A 53 -14.69 10.20 7.52
N MET A 54 -13.89 9.24 7.99
CA MET A 54 -13.08 9.39 9.22
C MET A 54 -11.62 9.67 8.86
N ALA A 55 -10.93 10.47 9.69
CA ALA A 55 -9.53 10.83 9.51
C ALA A 55 -8.89 11.20 10.87
N PRO A 56 -7.54 11.36 10.95
CA PRO A 56 -6.91 11.85 12.17
C PRO A 56 -7.35 13.28 12.57
N SER A 57 -7.72 14.10 11.59
CA SER A 57 -8.15 15.49 11.80
C SER A 57 -9.19 15.91 10.76
N PRO A 58 -10.04 16.91 11.03
CA PRO A 58 -11.11 17.35 10.11
C PRO A 58 -10.55 18.17 8.93
N LYS A 59 -9.57 17.62 8.22
CA LYS A 59 -8.90 18.23 7.08
C LYS A 59 -9.20 17.45 5.80
N PRO A 60 -9.96 18.02 4.84
CA PRO A 60 -10.34 17.34 3.61
C PRO A 60 -9.13 17.11 2.69
N PHE A 61 -9.28 16.20 1.74
CA PHE A 61 -8.37 16.06 0.61
C PHE A 61 -8.94 16.85 -0.58
N GLY A 62 -8.26 17.92 -0.99
CA GLY A 62 -8.77 18.79 -2.05
C GLY A 62 -10.19 19.28 -1.75
N ASN A 63 -11.11 19.02 -2.66
CA ASN A 63 -12.53 19.43 -2.56
C ASN A 63 -13.45 18.31 -2.01
N LEU A 64 -12.89 17.23 -1.46
CA LEU A 64 -13.69 16.15 -0.90
C LEU A 64 -14.35 16.56 0.42
N THR A 65 -15.30 15.75 0.87
CA THR A 65 -16.02 15.96 2.13
C THR A 65 -15.05 16.13 3.30
N VAL A 66 -15.29 17.11 4.16
CA VAL A 66 -14.55 17.29 5.41
C VAL A 66 -14.77 16.05 6.28
N PRO A 67 -13.72 15.33 6.67
CA PRO A 67 -13.86 14.12 7.48
C PRO A 67 -14.17 14.48 8.94
N ALA A 68 -14.77 13.53 9.66
CA ALA A 68 -14.83 13.55 11.11
C ALA A 68 -13.48 13.13 11.70
N GLU A 69 -13.04 13.80 12.76
CA GLU A 69 -11.86 13.37 13.51
C GLU A 69 -12.20 12.12 14.32
N MET A 70 -11.34 11.09 14.19
CA MET A 70 -11.52 9.86 14.97
C MET A 70 -11.28 10.08 16.45
N THR A 71 -12.19 9.58 17.28
CA THR A 71 -11.98 9.44 18.72
C THR A 71 -10.96 8.32 19.01
N VAL A 72 -10.41 8.30 20.22
CA VAL A 72 -9.50 7.21 20.65
C VAL A 72 -10.22 5.85 20.63
N GLY A 73 -11.51 5.81 20.98
CA GLY A 73 -12.33 4.59 20.90
C GLY A 73 -12.46 4.07 19.47
N GLU A 74 -12.73 4.95 18.49
CA GLU A 74 -12.78 4.57 17.07
C GLU A 74 -11.41 4.16 16.52
N ILE A 75 -10.32 4.68 17.07
CA ILE A 75 -8.95 4.22 16.74
C ILE A 75 -8.75 2.78 17.26
N ASP A 76 -9.21 2.45 18.45
CA ASP A 76 -9.13 1.10 19.00
C ASP A 76 -9.99 0.12 18.20
N GLU A 77 -11.23 0.46 17.88
CA GLU A 77 -12.10 -0.32 17.00
C GLU A 77 -11.47 -0.55 15.62
N PHE A 78 -10.80 0.46 15.07
CA PHE A 78 -10.10 0.34 13.78
C PHE A 78 -8.94 -0.66 13.82
N VAL A 79 -8.20 -0.75 14.91
CA VAL A 79 -7.15 -1.78 15.08
C VAL A 79 -7.78 -3.17 15.11
N ASP A 80 -8.89 -3.34 15.82
CA ASP A 80 -9.64 -4.60 15.89
C ASP A 80 -10.22 -5.00 14.53
N ASP A 81 -10.71 -4.05 13.75
CA ASP A 81 -11.20 -4.28 12.38
C ASP A 81 -10.09 -4.83 11.47
N PHE A 82 -8.86 -4.33 11.58
CA PHE A 82 -7.72 -4.86 10.82
C PHE A 82 -7.31 -6.26 11.28
N ALA A 83 -7.35 -6.54 12.58
CA ALA A 83 -7.13 -7.89 13.12
C ALA A 83 -8.16 -8.88 12.56
N HIS A 84 -9.44 -8.51 12.57
CA HIS A 84 -10.51 -9.32 11.97
C HIS A 84 -10.35 -9.48 10.46
N ALA A 85 -9.94 -8.41 9.76
CA ALA A 85 -9.70 -8.47 8.31
C ALA A 85 -8.56 -9.44 7.96
N ALA A 86 -7.49 -9.50 8.78
CA ALA A 86 -6.40 -10.45 8.62
C ALA A 86 -6.87 -11.89 8.81
N SER A 87 -7.64 -12.20 9.86
CA SER A 87 -8.26 -13.50 10.09
C SER A 87 -9.17 -13.90 8.93
N ASN A 88 -10.03 -12.99 8.48
CA ASN A 88 -10.92 -13.21 7.34
C ASN A 88 -10.15 -13.46 6.02
N ALA A 89 -9.00 -12.80 5.82
CA ALA A 89 -8.15 -13.03 4.66
C ALA A 89 -7.56 -14.45 4.69
N HIS A 90 -7.11 -14.91 5.85
CA HIS A 90 -6.64 -16.29 6.03
C HIS A 90 -7.75 -17.30 5.73
N GLU A 91 -8.93 -17.14 6.32
CA GLU A 91 -10.08 -18.02 6.10
C GLU A 91 -10.54 -18.03 4.62
N ALA A 92 -10.41 -16.90 3.92
CA ALA A 92 -10.69 -16.80 2.49
C ALA A 92 -9.63 -17.50 1.62
N GLY A 93 -8.52 -17.96 2.18
CA GLY A 93 -7.48 -18.72 1.48
C GLY A 93 -6.37 -17.86 0.86
N TYR A 94 -6.20 -16.61 1.28
CA TYR A 94 -5.07 -15.80 0.87
C TYR A 94 -3.78 -16.28 1.52
N ASP A 95 -2.68 -16.16 0.80
CA ASP A 95 -1.33 -16.57 1.21
C ASP A 95 -0.55 -15.40 1.81
N VAL A 96 -0.87 -14.17 1.42
CA VAL A 96 -0.22 -12.94 1.85
C VAL A 96 -1.28 -11.89 2.18
N VAL A 97 -1.06 -11.11 3.23
CA VAL A 97 -1.77 -9.86 3.48
C VAL A 97 -0.80 -8.68 3.39
N GLU A 98 -1.27 -7.58 2.83
CA GLU A 98 -0.54 -6.32 2.77
C GLU A 98 -1.34 -5.23 3.48
N ILE A 99 -0.70 -4.50 4.40
CA ILE A 99 -1.27 -3.36 5.09
C ILE A 99 -0.97 -2.10 4.28
N HIS A 100 -2.00 -1.35 3.91
CA HIS A 100 -1.81 -0.12 3.14
C HIS A 100 -1.60 1.10 4.05
N ALA A 101 -0.35 1.47 4.27
CA ALA A 101 0.07 2.65 5.03
C ALA A 101 0.68 3.75 4.11
N ALA A 102 0.09 3.93 2.91
CA ALA A 102 0.63 4.82 1.88
C ALA A 102 -0.47 5.64 1.16
N HIS A 103 -0.07 6.42 0.16
CA HIS A 103 -0.90 7.13 -0.83
C HIS A 103 -1.96 8.09 -0.23
N GLY A 104 -1.75 8.60 0.98
CA GLY A 104 -2.70 9.49 1.65
C GLY A 104 -3.99 8.79 2.09
N TYR A 105 -3.96 7.46 2.31
CA TYR A 105 -5.02 6.72 2.95
C TYR A 105 -4.87 6.75 4.48
N LEU A 106 -5.79 6.16 5.24
CA LEU A 106 -5.95 6.47 6.65
C LEU A 106 -4.68 6.32 7.48
N LEU A 107 -3.95 5.21 7.35
CA LEU A 107 -2.70 5.01 8.11
C LEU A 107 -1.61 6.03 7.72
N HIS A 108 -1.50 6.38 6.43
CA HIS A 108 -0.61 7.43 5.98
C HIS A 108 -1.06 8.83 6.46
N GLN A 109 -2.39 9.06 6.57
CA GLN A 109 -2.91 10.31 7.12
C GLN A 109 -2.51 10.51 8.58
N PHE A 110 -2.42 9.42 9.37
CA PHE A 110 -1.89 9.50 10.73
C PHE A 110 -0.39 9.80 10.78
N LEU A 111 0.39 9.24 9.84
CA LEU A 111 1.84 9.44 9.77
C LEU A 111 2.21 10.88 9.39
N SER A 112 1.51 11.50 8.45
CA SER A 112 1.90 12.80 7.91
C SER A 112 1.39 13.98 8.74
N PRO A 113 2.28 14.94 9.12
CA PRO A 113 1.85 16.14 9.86
C PRO A 113 0.93 17.05 9.03
N LEU A 114 0.91 16.91 7.69
CA LEU A 114 0.02 17.67 6.81
C LEU A 114 -1.46 17.26 6.97
N SER A 115 -1.74 16.07 7.46
CA SER A 115 -3.10 15.55 7.64
C SER A 115 -3.44 15.22 9.09
N ASN A 116 -2.44 15.11 9.96
CA ASN A 116 -2.61 14.79 11.38
C ASN A 116 -2.24 16.00 12.25
N HIS A 117 -3.25 16.71 12.75
CA HIS A 117 -3.11 17.86 13.62
C HIS A 117 -3.58 17.55 15.05
N ARG A 118 -3.64 16.27 15.43
CA ARG A 118 -4.04 15.82 16.76
C ARG A 118 -3.04 16.29 17.82
N LEU A 119 -3.57 16.51 19.02
CA LEU A 119 -2.79 16.94 20.19
C LEU A 119 -2.72 15.85 21.29
N ASP A 120 -3.22 14.66 20.99
CA ASP A 120 -3.21 13.49 21.86
C ASP A 120 -2.05 12.54 21.49
N ASP A 121 -2.05 11.32 22.06
CA ASP A 121 -1.01 10.30 21.84
C ASP A 121 -0.91 9.76 20.41
N TYR A 122 -1.78 10.21 19.49
CA TYR A 122 -1.77 9.81 18.07
C TYR A 122 -1.35 10.96 17.13
N GLY A 123 -0.89 12.11 17.66
CA GLY A 123 -0.49 13.28 16.89
C GLY A 123 0.73 14.01 17.46
N GLY A 124 1.17 15.06 16.77
CA GLY A 124 2.34 15.87 17.13
C GLY A 124 3.66 15.17 16.77
N SER A 125 4.33 14.55 17.73
CA SER A 125 5.62 13.90 17.50
C SER A 125 5.56 12.75 16.49
N LEU A 126 6.66 12.43 15.83
CA LEU A 126 6.72 11.29 14.91
C LEU A 126 6.35 9.98 15.62
N GLU A 127 6.83 9.78 16.85
CA GLU A 127 6.49 8.61 17.67
C GLU A 127 4.96 8.44 17.82
N ASN A 128 4.25 9.51 18.16
CA ASN A 128 2.79 9.49 18.28
C ASN A 128 2.10 9.24 16.94
N ARG A 129 2.58 9.87 15.87
CA ARG A 129 2.03 9.68 14.52
C ARG A 129 2.22 8.25 13.99
N MET A 130 3.30 7.57 14.37
CA MET A 130 3.56 6.17 14.04
C MET A 130 2.73 5.18 14.88
N ARG A 131 2.19 5.58 16.02
CA ARG A 131 1.53 4.70 16.99
C ARG A 131 0.41 3.86 16.36
N LEU A 132 -0.53 4.47 15.65
CA LEU A 132 -1.61 3.72 15.02
C LEU A 132 -1.12 2.75 13.92
N PRO A 133 -0.31 3.16 12.95
CA PRO A 133 0.22 2.24 11.93
C PRO A 133 0.99 1.05 12.53
N LEU A 134 1.77 1.26 13.58
CA LEU A 134 2.49 0.17 14.26
C LEU A 134 1.54 -0.76 15.02
N ARG A 135 0.52 -0.22 15.73
CA ARG A 135 -0.52 -1.03 16.39
C ARG A 135 -1.28 -1.90 15.38
N VAL A 136 -1.65 -1.34 14.25
CA VAL A 136 -2.33 -2.08 13.17
C VAL A 136 -1.41 -3.17 12.61
N SER A 137 -0.13 -2.87 12.38
CA SER A 137 0.84 -3.85 11.87
C SER A 137 1.00 -5.03 12.83
N GLN A 138 1.13 -4.77 14.13
CA GLN A 138 1.19 -5.80 15.15
C GLN A 138 -0.11 -6.62 15.20
N ALA A 139 -1.27 -5.97 15.21
CA ALA A 139 -2.57 -6.64 15.25
C ALA A 139 -2.80 -7.57 14.05
N VAL A 140 -2.42 -7.11 12.84
CA VAL A 140 -2.49 -7.94 11.63
C VAL A 140 -1.53 -9.12 11.74
N ARG A 141 -0.28 -8.91 12.18
CA ARG A 141 0.70 -10.00 12.34
C ARG A 141 0.19 -11.05 13.34
N ASP A 142 -0.36 -10.64 14.46
CA ASP A 142 -0.85 -11.54 15.51
C ASP A 142 -2.07 -12.37 15.07
N ASN A 143 -2.87 -11.83 14.14
CA ASN A 143 -4.09 -12.46 13.64
C ASN A 143 -3.96 -13.09 12.23
N PHE A 144 -2.77 -13.12 11.66
CA PHE A 144 -2.47 -13.84 10.43
C PHE A 144 -1.43 -14.94 10.73
N PRO A 145 -1.51 -16.14 10.12
CA PRO A 145 -0.63 -17.25 10.47
C PRO A 145 0.87 -16.90 10.38
N GLN A 146 1.65 -17.29 11.38
CA GLN A 146 3.07 -16.94 11.50
C GLN A 146 3.94 -17.42 10.33
N HIS A 147 3.53 -18.49 9.63
CA HIS A 147 4.22 -19.02 8.45
C HIS A 147 3.81 -18.34 7.14
N LYS A 148 2.89 -17.37 7.19
CA LYS A 148 2.42 -16.60 6.02
C LYS A 148 2.92 -15.16 6.09
N PRO A 149 3.41 -14.60 4.98
CA PRO A 149 3.98 -13.26 4.98
C PRO A 149 2.94 -12.15 5.21
N VAL A 150 3.38 -11.12 5.94
CA VAL A 150 2.66 -9.84 6.10
C VAL A 150 3.52 -8.73 5.51
N PHE A 151 2.98 -8.00 4.56
CA PHE A 151 3.63 -6.86 3.91
C PHE A 151 3.06 -5.56 4.43
N VAL A 152 3.85 -4.48 4.34
CA VAL A 152 3.36 -3.11 4.58
C VAL A 152 3.73 -2.22 3.41
N ARG A 153 2.73 -1.59 2.81
CA ARG A 153 2.97 -0.55 1.81
C ARG A 153 3.19 0.78 2.50
N ILE A 154 4.37 1.38 2.26
CA ILE A 154 4.84 2.60 2.93
C ILE A 154 5.12 3.70 1.91
N THR A 155 4.80 4.96 2.26
CA THR A 155 5.21 6.15 1.52
C THR A 155 6.57 6.65 2.04
N ALA A 156 7.57 6.71 1.17
CA ALA A 156 8.91 7.18 1.53
C ALA A 156 9.02 8.70 1.68
N THR A 157 8.20 9.47 0.96
CA THR A 157 8.12 10.93 1.04
C THR A 157 6.83 11.46 0.45
N ASP A 158 6.35 12.58 0.95
CA ASP A 158 5.12 13.24 0.44
C ASP A 158 5.35 14.13 -0.77
N TRP A 159 6.61 14.45 -1.12
CA TRP A 159 6.97 15.37 -2.18
C TRP A 159 6.40 16.79 -2.01
N ILE A 160 6.24 17.22 -0.76
CA ILE A 160 5.74 18.54 -0.41
C ILE A 160 6.33 18.95 0.95
N ASP A 161 6.64 20.24 1.11
CA ASP A 161 7.18 20.77 2.35
C ASP A 161 6.23 20.54 3.54
N GLY A 162 6.80 20.17 4.67
CA GLY A 162 6.04 19.84 5.88
C GLY A 162 5.36 18.47 5.86
N GLY A 163 5.49 17.69 4.80
CA GLY A 163 5.04 16.30 4.72
C GLY A 163 6.08 15.31 5.28
N ILE A 164 5.79 14.01 5.14
CA ILE A 164 6.73 12.95 5.51
C ILE A 164 8.00 13.07 4.68
N THR A 165 9.13 13.02 5.39
CA THR A 165 10.48 12.96 4.81
C THR A 165 10.98 11.51 4.76
N LEU A 166 12.04 11.28 3.97
CA LEU A 166 12.70 9.96 3.94
C LEU A 166 13.25 9.56 5.32
N ASP A 167 13.71 10.51 6.12
CA ASP A 167 14.21 10.23 7.47
C ASP A 167 13.10 9.74 8.39
N GLU A 168 11.94 10.38 8.36
CA GLU A 168 10.75 9.89 9.11
C GLU A 168 10.28 8.53 8.60
N ALA A 169 10.35 8.26 7.29
CA ALA A 169 10.03 6.96 6.72
C ALA A 169 11.02 5.86 7.17
N ARG A 170 12.32 6.21 7.36
CA ARG A 170 13.33 5.31 7.97
C ARG A 170 12.96 4.93 9.40
N ASP A 171 12.58 5.93 10.21
CA ASP A 171 12.18 5.67 11.60
C ASP A 171 10.93 4.81 11.68
N PHE A 172 9.96 5.03 10.80
CA PHE A 172 8.78 4.17 10.70
C PHE A 172 9.15 2.75 10.26
N ALA A 173 10.01 2.58 9.27
CA ALA A 173 10.48 1.26 8.81
C ALA A 173 11.23 0.49 9.92
N ARG A 174 12.06 1.17 10.73
CA ARG A 174 12.69 0.58 11.93
C ARG A 174 11.66 0.14 12.97
N GLY A 175 10.61 0.94 13.18
CA GLY A 175 9.48 0.56 14.06
C GLY A 175 8.75 -0.69 13.56
N LEU A 176 8.54 -0.82 12.26
CA LEU A 176 7.90 -1.99 11.65
C LEU A 176 8.73 -3.27 11.82
N ALA A 177 10.08 -3.19 11.87
CA ALA A 177 10.94 -4.36 12.09
C ALA A 177 10.59 -5.09 13.38
N GLY A 178 10.13 -4.38 14.42
CA GLY A 178 9.70 -4.96 15.69
C GLY A 178 8.33 -5.65 15.65
N THR A 179 7.55 -5.48 14.58
CA THR A 179 6.17 -6.00 14.47
C THR A 179 6.05 -7.28 13.63
N GLY A 180 7.18 -7.85 13.17
CA GLY A 180 7.18 -9.10 12.39
C GLY A 180 6.69 -8.94 10.95
N ILE A 181 6.95 -7.80 10.33
CA ILE A 181 6.68 -7.53 8.92
C ILE A 181 7.76 -8.16 8.04
N ASP A 182 7.35 -8.84 6.98
CA ASP A 182 8.21 -9.63 6.10
C ASP A 182 8.71 -8.86 4.87
N LEU A 183 7.98 -7.82 4.42
CA LEU A 183 8.36 -7.01 3.26
C LEU A 183 7.76 -5.61 3.31
N LEU A 184 8.56 -4.62 2.90
CA LEU A 184 8.12 -3.24 2.63
C LEU A 184 7.83 -3.07 1.13
N ASP A 185 6.59 -2.75 0.76
CA ASP A 185 6.21 -2.23 -0.56
C ASP A 185 6.43 -0.70 -0.54
N VAL A 186 7.47 -0.23 -1.23
CA VAL A 186 7.93 1.15 -1.12
C VAL A 186 7.43 2.01 -2.28
N THR A 187 6.60 2.99 -1.94
CA THR A 187 6.06 4.00 -2.85
C THR A 187 6.36 5.42 -2.36
N SER A 188 5.82 6.45 -3.01
CA SER A 188 5.96 7.84 -2.59
C SER A 188 4.78 8.71 -3.03
N GLY A 189 4.51 9.80 -2.29
CA GLY A 189 3.54 10.84 -2.63
C GLY A 189 2.07 10.47 -2.40
N ALA A 190 1.22 11.22 -3.07
CA ALA A 190 -0.25 11.09 -3.07
C ALA A 190 -0.96 11.45 -1.75
N LEU A 191 -0.29 12.07 -0.77
CA LEU A 191 -0.97 12.59 0.42
C LEU A 191 -1.74 13.87 0.13
N ALA A 192 -1.12 14.79 -0.61
CA ALA A 192 -1.68 16.09 -0.97
C ALA A 192 -1.90 16.18 -2.48
N ALA A 193 -2.93 16.95 -2.89
CA ALA A 193 -3.28 17.08 -4.31
C ALA A 193 -2.27 17.92 -5.11
N ASP A 194 -1.55 18.80 -4.42
CA ASP A 194 -0.54 19.72 -4.97
C ASP A 194 0.90 19.20 -4.84
N ALA A 195 1.11 17.99 -4.32
CA ALA A 195 2.42 17.34 -4.29
C ALA A 195 3.00 17.15 -5.70
N GLN A 196 4.31 17.38 -5.86
CA GLN A 196 5.00 17.39 -7.15
C GLN A 196 6.07 16.27 -7.24
N PRO A 197 5.67 15.00 -7.36
CA PRO A 197 6.65 13.93 -7.50
C PRO A 197 7.41 14.05 -8.83
N PRO A 198 8.71 13.77 -8.85
CA PRO A 198 9.49 13.76 -10.08
C PRO A 198 8.96 12.73 -11.08
N LYS A 199 8.94 13.11 -12.37
CA LYS A 199 8.56 12.22 -13.47
C LYS A 199 9.80 11.46 -13.98
N ARG A 200 10.27 10.45 -13.23
CA ARG A 200 11.39 9.60 -13.64
C ARG A 200 11.06 8.13 -13.49
N GLN A 201 11.66 7.28 -14.32
CA GLN A 201 11.56 5.83 -14.20
C GLN A 201 12.24 5.35 -12.90
N ALA A 202 11.76 4.24 -12.37
CA ALA A 202 12.29 3.58 -11.17
C ALA A 202 12.42 4.52 -9.94
N LEU A 203 11.53 5.52 -9.83
CA LEU A 203 11.60 6.61 -8.84
C LEU A 203 11.85 6.12 -7.41
N ASN A 204 11.23 5.02 -7.02
CA ASN A 204 11.23 4.54 -5.64
C ASN A 204 12.30 3.47 -5.34
N VAL A 205 13.17 3.13 -6.30
CA VAL A 205 14.21 2.11 -6.10
C VAL A 205 15.21 2.53 -5.01
N GLU A 206 15.72 3.76 -5.08
CA GLU A 206 16.66 4.31 -4.09
C GLU A 206 16.03 4.36 -2.68
N PHE A 207 14.73 4.66 -2.60
CA PHE A 207 14.01 4.63 -1.32
C PHE A 207 13.89 3.21 -0.78
N ALA A 208 13.54 2.24 -1.62
CA ALA A 208 13.45 0.84 -1.20
C ALA A 208 14.81 0.32 -0.69
N GLN A 209 15.91 0.61 -1.39
CA GLN A 209 17.26 0.27 -0.95
C GLN A 209 17.60 0.90 0.41
N THR A 210 17.25 2.17 0.59
CA THR A 210 17.50 2.91 1.84
C THR A 210 16.70 2.29 3.00
N LEU A 211 15.40 2.11 2.82
CA LEU A 211 14.52 1.57 3.88
C LEU A 211 14.89 0.13 4.24
N ARG A 212 15.26 -0.69 3.24
CA ARG A 212 15.79 -2.03 3.45
C ARG A 212 17.05 -2.03 4.31
N ALA A 213 18.01 -1.19 3.97
CA ALA A 213 19.27 -1.10 4.69
C ALA A 213 19.09 -0.65 6.14
N GLU A 214 18.14 0.25 6.39
CA GLU A 214 17.91 0.85 7.70
C GLU A 214 17.04 -0.02 8.63
N SER A 215 16.08 -0.75 8.08
CA SER A 215 15.16 -1.58 8.87
C SER A 215 15.56 -3.05 8.95
N GLY A 216 16.36 -3.53 7.99
CA GLY A 216 16.63 -4.97 7.81
C GLY A 216 15.46 -5.75 7.22
N ILE A 217 14.32 -5.12 6.96
CA ILE A 217 13.16 -5.75 6.31
C ILE A 217 13.40 -5.80 4.80
N PRO A 218 13.17 -6.93 4.12
CA PRO A 218 13.15 -6.99 2.66
C PRO A 218 12.28 -5.90 2.05
N ALA A 219 12.68 -5.34 0.90
CA ALA A 219 11.94 -4.24 0.28
C ALA A 219 11.75 -4.42 -1.23
N ALA A 220 10.58 -3.98 -1.69
CA ALA A 220 10.18 -4.00 -3.08
C ALA A 220 9.72 -2.60 -3.52
N PRO A 221 10.36 -1.95 -4.50
CA PRO A 221 9.89 -0.68 -5.05
C PRO A 221 8.70 -0.88 -5.98
N VAL A 222 7.80 0.11 -5.97
CA VAL A 222 6.70 0.26 -6.95
C VAL A 222 6.75 1.65 -7.58
N GLY A 223 6.41 1.76 -8.84
CA GLY A 223 6.24 3.05 -9.53
C GLY A 223 7.23 3.27 -10.67
N GLN A 224 6.67 3.59 -11.85
CA GLN A 224 7.38 3.80 -13.11
C GLN A 224 8.30 2.62 -13.53
N LEU A 225 7.97 1.40 -13.09
CA LEU A 225 8.56 0.12 -13.49
C LEU A 225 7.63 -0.55 -14.51
N SER A 226 7.65 -0.04 -15.75
CA SER A 226 6.70 -0.43 -16.80
C SER A 226 7.38 -1.08 -18.02
N ASP A 227 8.70 -1.25 -17.99
CA ASP A 227 9.51 -1.86 -19.01
C ASP A 227 10.15 -3.13 -18.44
N PRO A 228 10.01 -4.31 -19.08
CA PRO A 228 10.62 -5.56 -18.62
C PRO A 228 12.16 -5.48 -18.49
N GLU A 229 12.86 -4.83 -19.41
CA GLU A 229 14.33 -4.69 -19.35
C GLU A 229 14.77 -3.84 -18.14
N LEU A 230 14.03 -2.74 -17.88
CA LEU A 230 14.27 -1.92 -16.70
C LEU A 230 14.03 -2.71 -15.40
N VAL A 231 12.94 -3.49 -15.35
CA VAL A 231 12.64 -4.35 -14.18
C VAL A 231 13.72 -5.41 -13.99
N GLY A 232 14.18 -6.06 -15.05
CA GLY A 232 15.30 -7.00 -15.00
C GLY A 232 16.57 -6.33 -14.45
N THR A 233 16.92 -5.16 -14.96
CA THR A 233 18.07 -4.39 -14.48
C THR A 233 17.96 -4.01 -12.99
N VAL A 234 16.77 -3.63 -12.54
CA VAL A 234 16.54 -3.29 -11.12
C VAL A 234 16.73 -4.53 -10.24
N LEU A 235 16.17 -5.68 -10.63
CA LEU A 235 16.32 -6.92 -9.88
C LEU A 235 17.77 -7.45 -9.82
N GLU A 236 18.52 -7.27 -10.90
CA GLU A 236 19.90 -7.76 -10.99
C GLU A 236 20.92 -6.84 -10.29
N ARG A 237 20.71 -5.52 -10.36
CA ARG A 237 21.73 -4.52 -10.01
C ARG A 237 21.39 -3.68 -8.79
N SER A 238 20.15 -3.69 -8.36
CA SER A 238 19.71 -2.94 -7.19
C SER A 238 19.61 -3.88 -5.98
N ASN A 239 19.93 -3.35 -4.81
CA ASN A 239 19.80 -4.10 -3.56
C ASN A 239 18.34 -4.06 -3.06
N VAL A 240 17.43 -4.70 -3.84
CA VAL A 240 16.01 -4.89 -3.52
C VAL A 240 15.64 -6.36 -3.68
N ASP A 241 14.60 -6.80 -3.00
CA ASP A 241 14.28 -8.24 -2.91
C ASP A 241 13.21 -8.67 -3.90
N ALA A 242 12.39 -7.71 -4.36
CA ALA A 242 11.36 -7.91 -5.38
C ALA A 242 11.06 -6.57 -6.08
N VAL A 243 10.17 -6.58 -7.07
CA VAL A 243 9.56 -5.39 -7.68
C VAL A 243 8.05 -5.54 -7.73
N ILE A 244 7.33 -4.42 -7.63
CA ILE A 244 5.88 -4.41 -7.72
C ILE A 244 5.46 -3.68 -8.98
N VAL A 245 4.67 -4.36 -9.81
CA VAL A 245 4.20 -3.87 -11.09
C VAL A 245 2.67 -3.85 -11.10
N GLY A 246 2.08 -2.69 -11.36
CA GLY A 246 0.62 -2.52 -11.40
C GLY A 246 0.11 -2.25 -12.81
N ARG A 247 0.06 -0.97 -13.20
CA ARG A 247 -0.54 -0.52 -14.48
C ARG A 247 0.04 -1.16 -15.74
N ALA A 248 1.31 -1.59 -15.72
CA ALA A 248 1.90 -2.31 -16.85
C ALA A 248 1.22 -3.66 -17.06
N LEU A 249 0.90 -4.40 -15.99
CA LEU A 249 0.16 -5.67 -16.08
C LEU A 249 -1.29 -5.49 -16.57
N LEU A 250 -1.93 -4.34 -16.30
CA LEU A 250 -3.24 -4.03 -16.87
C LEU A 250 -3.20 -3.80 -18.39
N ARG A 251 -2.09 -3.28 -18.90
CA ARG A 251 -1.88 -3.06 -20.35
C ARG A 251 -1.36 -4.30 -21.07
N ASP A 252 -0.54 -5.09 -20.40
CA ASP A 252 0.13 -6.27 -20.93
C ASP A 252 0.08 -7.42 -19.92
N PRO A 253 -0.90 -8.33 -20.00
CA PRO A 253 -1.01 -9.47 -19.10
C PRO A 253 0.16 -10.46 -19.23
N TYR A 254 0.96 -10.38 -20.32
CA TYR A 254 2.15 -11.19 -20.54
C TYR A 254 3.45 -10.51 -20.08
N PHE A 255 3.37 -9.41 -19.38
CA PHE A 255 4.53 -8.64 -18.91
C PHE A 255 5.56 -9.52 -18.18
N ALA A 256 5.12 -10.38 -17.26
CA ALA A 256 6.02 -11.28 -16.54
C ALA A 256 6.73 -12.30 -17.45
N LEU A 257 6.04 -12.79 -18.47
CA LEU A 257 6.64 -13.69 -19.45
C LEU A 257 7.68 -12.97 -20.32
N ARG A 258 7.47 -11.70 -20.68
CA ARG A 258 8.47 -10.90 -21.38
C ARG A 258 9.70 -10.61 -20.52
N LEU A 259 9.50 -10.36 -19.21
CA LEU A 259 10.59 -10.19 -18.27
C LEU A 259 11.49 -11.43 -18.17
N LEU A 260 10.91 -12.62 -18.26
CA LEU A 260 11.65 -13.88 -18.21
C LEU A 260 12.43 -14.17 -19.52
N GLY A 261 12.13 -13.47 -20.61
CA GLY A 261 12.83 -13.67 -21.89
C GLY A 261 12.84 -15.15 -22.31
N ASP A 262 14.01 -15.68 -22.68
CA ASP A 262 14.18 -17.09 -23.11
C ASP A 262 13.75 -18.11 -22.04
N HIS A 263 13.79 -17.76 -20.77
CA HIS A 263 13.34 -18.61 -19.67
C HIS A 263 11.81 -18.71 -19.60
N SER A 264 11.07 -17.86 -20.31
CA SER A 264 9.60 -17.86 -20.32
C SER A 264 8.98 -19.11 -20.92
N LYS A 265 9.70 -19.83 -21.80
CA LYS A 265 9.18 -20.97 -22.55
C LYS A 265 8.54 -22.05 -21.67
N ALA A 266 9.06 -22.29 -20.48
CA ALA A 266 8.52 -23.25 -19.52
C ALA A 266 7.11 -22.87 -19.00
N TYR A 267 6.77 -21.58 -19.02
CA TYR A 267 5.52 -21.02 -18.49
C TYR A 267 4.47 -20.75 -19.57
N TRP A 268 4.89 -20.78 -20.87
CA TRP A 268 3.93 -20.63 -21.94
C TRP A 268 3.13 -21.92 -22.17
N PRO A 269 1.82 -21.84 -22.46
CA PRO A 269 1.04 -23.00 -22.89
C PRO A 269 1.69 -23.63 -24.13
N ARG A 270 1.75 -24.96 -24.18
CA ARG A 270 2.44 -25.71 -25.24
C ARG A 270 2.02 -25.31 -26.66
N GLN A 271 0.74 -24.97 -26.86
CA GLN A 271 0.22 -24.54 -28.16
C GLN A 271 0.84 -23.24 -28.66
N TYR A 272 1.42 -22.42 -27.79
CA TYR A 272 2.09 -21.16 -28.17
C TYR A 272 3.60 -21.30 -28.40
N HIS A 273 4.21 -22.46 -28.12
CA HIS A 273 5.66 -22.66 -28.27
C HIS A 273 6.18 -22.44 -29.72
N ARG A 274 5.27 -22.40 -30.72
CA ARG A 274 5.63 -22.07 -32.10
C ARG A 274 5.88 -20.57 -32.33
N ALA A 275 5.44 -19.72 -31.40
CA ALA A 275 5.53 -18.27 -31.50
C ALA A 275 6.67 -17.69 -30.64
N LEU A 276 7.46 -18.54 -30.00
CA LEU A 276 8.59 -18.17 -29.13
C LEU A 276 9.93 -18.31 -29.87
#